data_1116601083126dd9ede0b1a93a7a9ff9
#
_entry.id   1116601083126dd9ede0b1a93a7a9ff9
#
_cell.length_a   1.000
_cell.length_b   1.000
_cell.length_c   1.000
_cell.angle_alpha   90.00
_cell.angle_beta   90.00
_cell.angle_gamma   90.00
#
_symmetry.space_group_name_H-M   'P 1'
#
loop_
_entity.id
_entity.type
_entity.pdbx_description
1 polymer ?
#
loop_
_entity_poly.entity_id
_entity_poly.type
_entity_poly.pdbx_seq_one_letter_code
_entity_poly.pdbx_strand_id
1 'polypeptide(L)'
;MRMRPLLWAVLLVGGFWYLTSVAHWSPGRLLAPIGQTGRLWTAPSSAQSAGLTAEENNNIEIYKLAHGATVNITSIVYRQDFFFQIYPQEGTGSGFIVKPDGLILTNNHVVSGSRQLTVTLVGDKKQYKARILGTDPRNDLALVKIQAAQPLPYLKLGDSDGLQVGQKVLAIGNPFGLGGTLTTGIVSSLGRTLQPEEGRRLEDMIQTDAAINPGNSGGPLLDSHGAVIGINTAIYGQGNIGIGFALPINRAKAMLDEFQAKGRVTRPFLGIQTMYVAGDVAENLELPPEGGLLIQHVETDSPANEAGLRGPTRVAIVGIYQIGIGGDLIVAVDGQPVDSNDSLQRVLNHKRAGDLLELTIYRNRRTQKVRVKLGEAPQAL
;
A
#
# COMPACT_ATOMS: atom_id res chain seq x y z
N MET A 1 -49.33 -52.24 52.54
CA MET A 1 -48.36 -52.47 51.41
C MET A 1 -48.98 -51.94 50.13
N ARG A 2 -48.31 -50.95 49.48
CA ARG A 2 -48.86 -50.25 48.30
C ARG A 2 -48.62 -51.10 47.04
N MET A 3 -49.64 -51.80 46.53
CA MET A 3 -49.60 -52.62 45.30
C MET A 3 -49.53 -51.80 43.95
N ARG A 4 -49.52 -50.51 44.05
CA ARG A 4 -49.54 -49.63 42.85
C ARG A 4 -48.32 -49.75 41.89
N PRO A 5 -47.08 -49.89 42.38
CA PRO A 5 -45.96 -50.00 41.44
C PRO A 5 -45.89 -51.32 40.66
N LEU A 6 -46.40 -52.40 41.27
CA LEU A 6 -46.42 -53.74 40.64
C LEU A 6 -47.42 -53.80 39.48
N LEU A 7 -48.59 -53.16 39.62
CA LEU A 7 -49.56 -53.02 38.55
C LEU A 7 -49.08 -52.27 37.35
N TRP A 8 -48.33 -51.16 37.56
CA TRP A 8 -47.72 -50.40 36.46
C TRP A 8 -46.64 -51.21 35.78
N ALA A 9 -45.81 -51.95 36.49
CA ALA A 9 -44.80 -52.82 35.92
C ALA A 9 -45.38 -53.88 35.02
N VAL A 10 -46.47 -54.52 35.47
CA VAL A 10 -47.20 -55.57 34.68
C VAL A 10 -47.85 -54.99 33.44
N LEU A 11 -48.41 -53.78 33.51
CA LEU A 11 -48.96 -53.07 32.35
C LEU A 11 -47.90 -52.66 31.32
N LEU A 12 -46.77 -52.22 31.78
CA LEU A 12 -45.65 -51.84 30.88
C LEU A 12 -45.05 -53.08 30.20
N VAL A 13 -44.81 -54.14 30.94
CA VAL A 13 -44.27 -55.38 30.37
C VAL A 13 -45.31 -56.06 29.45
N GLY A 14 -46.61 -56.11 29.85
CA GLY A 14 -47.67 -56.63 29.01
C GLY A 14 -47.92 -55.81 27.74
N GLY A 15 -47.87 -54.47 27.86
CA GLY A 15 -47.95 -53.57 26.72
C GLY A 15 -46.75 -53.69 25.74
N PHE A 16 -45.55 -53.85 26.29
CA PHE A 16 -44.38 -54.14 25.48
C PHE A 16 -44.44 -55.47 24.77
N TRP A 17 -44.88 -56.51 25.48
CA TRP A 17 -45.06 -57.84 24.89
C TRP A 17 -46.17 -57.84 23.81
N TYR A 18 -47.27 -57.14 24.01
CA TYR A 18 -48.37 -57.01 23.05
C TYR A 18 -47.85 -56.25 21.78
N LEU A 19 -47.15 -55.17 21.96
CA LEU A 19 -46.60 -54.37 20.84
C LEU A 19 -45.59 -55.17 20.02
N THR A 20 -44.74 -55.97 20.67
CA THR A 20 -43.70 -56.74 19.96
C THR A 20 -44.22 -58.02 19.35
N SER A 21 -45.16 -58.72 20.01
CA SER A 21 -45.62 -60.06 19.60
C SER A 21 -46.91 -60.05 18.77
N VAL A 22 -47.82 -59.14 19.04
CA VAL A 22 -49.13 -59.11 18.37
C VAL A 22 -49.19 -58.01 17.30
N ALA A 23 -48.69 -56.85 17.61
CA ALA A 23 -48.65 -55.72 16.66
C ALA A 23 -47.44 -55.74 15.72
N HIS A 24 -46.59 -56.78 15.82
CA HIS A 24 -45.32 -56.90 15.01
C HIS A 24 -44.46 -55.68 15.05
N TRP A 25 -44.55 -54.88 16.12
CA TRP A 25 -43.70 -53.69 16.28
C TRP A 25 -42.34 -54.13 16.81
N SER A 26 -41.26 -53.94 15.98
CA SER A 26 -39.90 -54.24 16.39
C SER A 26 -39.18 -52.94 16.70
N PRO A 27 -38.72 -52.73 17.95
CA PRO A 27 -37.90 -51.53 18.28
C PRO A 27 -36.58 -51.40 17.46
N GLY A 28 -36.14 -52.54 16.91
CA GLY A 28 -34.98 -52.56 16.01
C GLY A 28 -35.14 -51.76 14.71
N ARG A 29 -36.40 -51.42 14.31
CA ARG A 29 -36.63 -50.52 13.18
C ARG A 29 -36.28 -49.06 13.49
N LEU A 30 -36.29 -48.67 14.76
CA LEU A 30 -35.83 -47.32 15.20
C LEU A 30 -34.33 -47.25 15.30
N LEU A 31 -33.61 -48.38 15.32
CA LEU A 31 -32.15 -48.48 15.38
C LEU A 31 -31.57 -49.00 14.06
N ALA A 32 -32.36 -49.06 12.99
CA ALA A 32 -31.79 -49.34 11.68
C ALA A 32 -30.72 -48.25 11.39
N PRO A 33 -29.48 -48.66 11.12
CA PRO A 33 -28.45 -47.67 10.85
C PRO A 33 -28.89 -46.83 9.63
N ILE A 34 -28.94 -45.52 9.80
CA ILE A 34 -29.19 -44.51 8.76
C ILE A 34 -28.20 -44.64 7.59
N GLY A 35 -27.39 -45.69 7.61
CA GLY A 35 -26.20 -45.88 6.75
C GLY A 35 -26.39 -46.68 5.47
N GLN A 36 -27.60 -47.04 5.03
CA GLN A 36 -27.71 -47.85 3.80
C GLN A 36 -28.65 -47.37 2.71
N THR A 37 -29.29 -46.24 2.84
CA THR A 37 -30.06 -45.66 1.71
C THR A 37 -29.79 -44.21 1.51
N GLY A 38 -28.83 -43.96 0.67
CA GLY A 38 -28.58 -42.65 0.13
C GLY A 38 -27.40 -41.91 0.80
N ARG A 39 -26.46 -41.54 0.05
CA ARG A 39 -25.51 -40.50 0.42
C ARG A 39 -26.32 -39.30 0.91
N LEU A 40 -26.01 -38.77 2.11
CA LEU A 40 -26.65 -37.58 2.67
C LEU A 40 -26.57 -36.37 1.74
N TRP A 41 -25.76 -36.47 0.73
CA TRP A 41 -25.66 -35.52 -0.37
C TRP A 41 -25.17 -36.26 -1.62
N THR A 42 -25.76 -35.97 -2.76
CA THR A 42 -25.26 -36.32 -4.07
C THR A 42 -24.63 -35.04 -4.63
N ALA A 43 -23.36 -35.11 -5.01
CA ALA A 43 -22.78 -34.02 -5.78
C ALA A 43 -23.66 -33.81 -7.04
N PRO A 44 -24.17 -32.62 -7.31
CA PRO A 44 -24.90 -32.38 -8.54
C PRO A 44 -24.04 -32.83 -9.73
N SER A 45 -24.60 -33.62 -10.63
CA SER A 45 -23.87 -34.11 -11.82
C SER A 45 -23.27 -32.98 -12.67
N SER A 46 -23.83 -31.76 -12.57
CA SER A 46 -23.30 -30.54 -13.17
C SER A 46 -21.99 -30.05 -12.54
N ALA A 47 -21.68 -30.41 -11.28
CA ALA A 47 -20.44 -29.98 -10.63
C ALA A 47 -19.23 -30.83 -11.05
N GLN A 48 -19.44 -31.97 -11.68
CA GLN A 48 -18.35 -32.86 -12.15
C GLN A 48 -17.90 -32.61 -13.59
N SER A 49 -18.59 -31.75 -14.35
CA SER A 49 -18.32 -31.51 -15.77
C SER A 49 -18.22 -30.04 -16.19
N ALA A 50 -18.43 -29.09 -15.28
CA ALA A 50 -18.17 -27.68 -15.58
C ALA A 50 -16.65 -27.46 -15.56
N GLY A 51 -16.03 -27.35 -16.72
CA GLY A 51 -14.66 -26.87 -16.85
C GLY A 51 -14.56 -25.47 -16.24
N LEU A 52 -13.36 -25.08 -15.85
CA LEU A 52 -13.10 -23.73 -15.35
C LEU A 52 -13.56 -22.69 -16.39
N THR A 53 -14.16 -21.61 -15.93
CA THR A 53 -14.51 -20.47 -16.77
C THR A 53 -13.26 -19.81 -17.34
N ALA A 54 -13.40 -19.02 -18.39
CA ALA A 54 -12.27 -18.26 -18.95
C ALA A 54 -11.65 -17.31 -17.89
N GLU A 55 -12.47 -16.78 -17.01
CA GLU A 55 -12.02 -15.91 -15.93
C GLU A 55 -11.24 -16.68 -14.85
N GLU A 56 -11.71 -17.83 -14.43
CA GLU A 56 -10.99 -18.69 -13.49
C GLU A 56 -9.65 -19.15 -14.05
N ASN A 57 -9.61 -19.56 -15.32
CA ASN A 57 -8.38 -19.91 -16.01
C ASN A 57 -7.39 -18.74 -16.04
N ASN A 58 -7.87 -17.54 -16.39
CA ASN A 58 -7.03 -16.33 -16.37
C ASN A 58 -6.46 -16.03 -14.98
N ASN A 59 -7.26 -16.15 -13.92
CA ASN A 59 -6.81 -15.94 -12.54
C ASN A 59 -5.71 -16.96 -12.17
N ILE A 60 -5.91 -18.22 -12.53
CA ILE A 60 -4.97 -19.31 -12.24
C ILE A 60 -3.65 -19.08 -13.00
N GLU A 61 -3.72 -18.73 -14.28
CA GLU A 61 -2.52 -18.48 -15.10
C GLU A 61 -1.71 -17.30 -14.59
N ILE A 62 -2.37 -16.16 -14.27
CA ILE A 62 -1.69 -14.99 -13.70
C ILE A 62 -1.07 -15.31 -12.34
N TYR A 63 -1.78 -16.05 -11.49
CA TYR A 63 -1.22 -16.48 -10.21
C TYR A 63 0.02 -17.36 -10.38
N LYS A 64 -0.02 -18.36 -11.27
CA LYS A 64 1.13 -19.22 -11.58
C LYS A 64 2.34 -18.42 -12.10
N LEU A 65 2.07 -17.40 -12.91
CA LEU A 65 3.12 -16.52 -13.45
C LEU A 65 3.76 -15.66 -12.35
N ALA A 66 2.94 -15.09 -11.46
CA ALA A 66 3.37 -14.00 -10.59
C ALA A 66 3.76 -14.44 -9.17
N HIS A 67 3.19 -15.55 -8.66
CA HIS A 67 3.43 -15.93 -7.27
C HIS A 67 4.90 -16.23 -6.99
N GLY A 68 5.63 -16.86 -7.93
CA GLY A 68 7.05 -17.17 -7.79
C GLY A 68 7.97 -15.94 -7.77
N ALA A 69 7.50 -14.81 -8.32
CA ALA A 69 8.19 -13.53 -8.31
C ALA A 69 7.74 -12.62 -7.17
N THR A 70 6.69 -13.00 -6.42
CA THR A 70 6.20 -12.24 -5.25
C THR A 70 6.88 -12.79 -4.00
N VAL A 71 7.56 -11.92 -3.25
CA VAL A 71 8.41 -12.31 -2.13
C VAL A 71 7.84 -11.81 -0.80
N ASN A 72 8.19 -12.49 0.29
CA ASN A 72 8.03 -11.97 1.65
C ASN A 72 9.25 -11.14 2.02
N ILE A 73 9.01 -10.00 2.68
CA ILE A 73 10.05 -9.14 3.23
C ILE A 73 9.84 -9.05 4.74
N THR A 74 10.87 -9.41 5.49
CA THR A 74 10.91 -9.29 6.94
C THR A 74 11.93 -8.22 7.33
N SER A 75 11.48 -7.24 8.12
CA SER A 75 12.29 -6.15 8.63
C SER A 75 12.38 -6.22 10.16
N ILE A 76 13.56 -6.04 10.72
CA ILE A 76 13.77 -5.94 12.16
C ILE A 76 14.13 -4.50 12.49
N VAL A 77 13.26 -3.87 13.28
CA VAL A 77 13.43 -2.51 13.81
C VAL A 77 13.65 -2.63 15.32
N TYR A 78 14.61 -1.89 15.85
CA TYR A 78 14.82 -1.83 17.31
C TYR A 78 14.02 -0.66 17.87
N ARG A 79 13.14 -0.95 18.83
CA ARG A 79 12.39 0.07 19.57
C ARG A 79 12.85 0.14 21.01
N GLN A 80 12.78 1.33 21.58
CA GLN A 80 13.07 1.59 22.98
C GLN A 80 11.75 1.79 23.72
N ASP A 81 11.55 1.08 24.83
CA ASP A 81 10.40 1.27 25.70
C ASP A 81 10.59 2.45 26.69
N PHE A 82 9.59 2.69 27.51
CA PHE A 82 9.61 3.74 28.54
C PHE A 82 10.73 3.54 29.59
N PHE A 83 11.21 2.31 29.76
CA PHE A 83 12.29 1.96 30.68
C PHE A 83 13.66 1.93 30.00
N PHE A 84 13.81 2.52 28.81
CA PHE A 84 15.03 2.56 28.00
C PHE A 84 15.54 1.18 27.56
N GLN A 85 14.72 0.12 27.65
CA GLN A 85 15.07 -1.18 27.12
C GLN A 85 14.86 -1.24 25.63
N ILE A 86 15.87 -1.75 24.92
CA ILE A 86 15.85 -1.89 23.47
C ILE A 86 15.38 -3.31 23.15
N TYR A 87 14.27 -3.43 22.39
CA TYR A 87 13.75 -4.72 21.93
C TYR A 87 13.58 -4.73 20.41
N PRO A 88 13.81 -5.88 19.74
CA PRO A 88 13.55 -6.03 18.33
C PRO A 88 12.05 -6.15 18.09
N GLN A 89 11.55 -5.40 17.13
CA GLN A 89 10.21 -5.53 16.60
C GLN A 89 10.31 -5.99 15.15
N GLU A 90 9.65 -7.11 14.86
CA GLU A 90 9.59 -7.66 13.51
C GLU A 90 8.39 -7.07 12.75
N GLY A 91 8.67 -6.56 11.56
CA GLY A 91 7.69 -6.15 10.58
C GLY A 91 7.70 -7.09 9.39
N THR A 92 6.55 -7.33 8.79
CA THR A 92 6.45 -8.15 7.58
C THR A 92 5.65 -7.44 6.51
N GLY A 93 6.03 -7.67 5.25
CA GLY A 93 5.35 -7.18 4.08
C GLY A 93 5.68 -8.03 2.86
N SER A 94 5.24 -7.57 1.71
CA SER A 94 5.51 -8.20 0.42
C SER A 94 6.41 -7.33 -0.44
N GLY A 95 6.97 -7.93 -1.47
CA GLY A 95 7.65 -7.27 -2.56
C GLY A 95 7.52 -8.12 -3.82
N PHE A 96 8.03 -7.63 -4.93
CA PHE A 96 8.12 -8.43 -6.15
C PHE A 96 9.40 -8.15 -6.91
N ILE A 97 9.91 -9.22 -7.53
CA ILE A 97 11.15 -9.19 -8.29
C ILE A 97 10.88 -8.57 -9.66
N VAL A 98 11.67 -7.56 -10.04
CA VAL A 98 11.56 -6.83 -11.32
C VAL A 98 12.71 -7.12 -12.30
N LYS A 99 13.79 -7.75 -11.80
CA LYS A 99 14.90 -8.23 -12.63
C LYS A 99 15.42 -9.58 -12.13
N PRO A 100 15.88 -10.46 -13.03
CA PRO A 100 16.32 -11.81 -12.68
C PRO A 100 17.54 -11.84 -11.75
N ASP A 101 18.23 -10.72 -11.60
CA ASP A 101 19.38 -10.56 -10.72
C ASP A 101 19.02 -10.29 -9.26
N GLY A 102 17.70 -10.34 -8.90
CA GLY A 102 17.21 -10.17 -7.56
C GLY A 102 16.93 -8.72 -7.16
N LEU A 103 16.62 -7.84 -8.13
CA LEU A 103 16.11 -6.50 -7.87
C LEU A 103 14.62 -6.57 -7.54
N ILE A 104 14.22 -5.95 -6.42
CA ILE A 104 12.87 -6.06 -5.84
C ILE A 104 12.31 -4.67 -5.62
N LEU A 105 11.05 -4.46 -5.98
CA LEU A 105 10.23 -3.32 -5.59
C LEU A 105 9.33 -3.67 -4.41
N THR A 106 9.15 -2.70 -3.51
CA THR A 106 8.25 -2.79 -2.36
C THR A 106 7.86 -1.39 -1.88
N ASN A 107 7.05 -1.28 -0.82
CA ASN A 107 6.80 -0.01 -0.16
C ASN A 107 7.95 0.40 0.77
N ASN A 108 8.12 1.73 0.91
CA ASN A 108 9.10 2.26 1.85
C ASN A 108 8.77 1.93 3.30
N HIS A 109 7.49 1.96 3.70
CA HIS A 109 7.10 1.64 5.07
C HIS A 109 7.42 0.19 5.48
N VAL A 110 7.52 -0.74 4.52
CA VAL A 110 7.92 -2.13 4.77
C VAL A 110 9.39 -2.25 5.21
N VAL A 111 10.26 -1.36 4.70
CA VAL A 111 11.71 -1.43 4.93
C VAL A 111 12.27 -0.30 5.80
N SER A 112 11.46 0.73 6.06
CA SER A 112 11.88 1.94 6.77
C SER A 112 12.34 1.64 8.19
N GLY A 113 13.50 2.21 8.60
CA GLY A 113 14.05 2.04 9.93
C GLY A 113 14.62 0.64 10.22
N SER A 114 14.61 -0.28 9.24
CA SER A 114 15.13 -1.63 9.44
C SER A 114 16.66 -1.63 9.60
N ARG A 115 17.16 -2.26 10.65
CA ARG A 115 18.59 -2.58 10.79
C ARG A 115 18.95 -3.93 10.15
N GLN A 116 17.98 -4.81 10.04
CA GLN A 116 18.13 -6.08 9.34
C GLN A 116 16.94 -6.29 8.43
N LEU A 117 17.22 -6.63 7.18
CA LEU A 117 16.23 -6.89 6.15
C LEU A 117 16.51 -8.26 5.53
N THR A 118 15.48 -9.10 5.49
CA THR A 118 15.54 -10.41 4.86
C THR A 118 14.39 -10.59 3.88
N VAL A 119 14.63 -11.39 2.85
CA VAL A 119 13.65 -11.76 1.83
C VAL A 119 13.54 -13.27 1.78
N THR A 120 12.32 -13.77 1.78
CA THR A 120 12.01 -15.19 1.58
C THR A 120 11.29 -15.37 0.24
N LEU A 121 11.81 -16.24 -0.60
CA LEU A 121 11.22 -16.60 -1.89
C LEU A 121 10.15 -17.67 -1.71
N VAL A 122 9.18 -17.72 -2.61
CA VAL A 122 8.16 -18.76 -2.61
C VAL A 122 8.80 -20.12 -2.86
N GLY A 123 8.43 -21.11 -2.03
CA GLY A 123 8.96 -22.48 -2.13
C GLY A 123 10.40 -22.66 -1.61
N ASP A 124 11.04 -21.59 -1.17
CA ASP A 124 12.38 -21.63 -0.58
C ASP A 124 12.28 -21.32 0.92
N LYS A 125 12.88 -22.19 1.75
CA LYS A 125 12.98 -21.96 3.20
C LYS A 125 14.14 -21.03 3.57
N LYS A 126 14.98 -20.67 2.60
CA LYS A 126 16.15 -19.82 2.81
C LYS A 126 15.74 -18.37 2.93
N GLN A 127 16.28 -17.70 3.93
CA GLN A 127 16.20 -16.26 4.08
C GLN A 127 17.42 -15.61 3.41
N TYR A 128 17.16 -14.74 2.45
CA TYR A 128 18.19 -13.97 1.75
C TYR A 128 18.40 -12.64 2.47
N LYS A 129 19.65 -12.34 2.87
CA LYS A 129 19.97 -10.98 3.33
C LYS A 129 19.69 -10.00 2.21
N ALA A 130 18.97 -8.93 2.53
CA ALA A 130 18.59 -7.91 1.58
C ALA A 130 19.27 -6.58 1.89
N ARG A 131 19.52 -5.79 0.86
CA ARG A 131 20.09 -4.44 0.96
C ARG A 131 19.15 -3.45 0.29
N ILE A 132 18.87 -2.36 0.96
CA ILE A 132 18.13 -1.24 0.40
C ILE A 132 19.09 -0.49 -0.55
N LEU A 133 18.68 -0.32 -1.81
CA LEU A 133 19.42 0.42 -2.82
C LEU A 133 18.95 1.87 -2.94
N GLY A 134 17.70 2.11 -2.61
CA GLY A 134 17.11 3.43 -2.61
C GLY A 134 15.71 3.41 -2.02
N THR A 135 15.31 4.56 -1.49
CA THR A 135 13.98 4.77 -0.94
C THR A 135 13.41 6.08 -1.43
N ASP A 136 12.11 6.10 -1.63
CA ASP A 136 11.32 7.31 -1.80
C ASP A 136 10.19 7.32 -0.76
N PRO A 137 10.43 7.85 0.45
CA PRO A 137 9.42 7.88 1.51
C PRO A 137 8.19 8.69 1.17
N ARG A 138 8.27 9.65 0.25
CA ARG A 138 7.13 10.49 -0.16
C ARG A 138 6.14 9.71 -1.01
N ASN A 139 6.66 8.93 -1.96
CA ASN A 139 5.88 8.03 -2.79
C ASN A 139 5.73 6.63 -2.18
N ASP A 140 6.18 6.42 -0.95
CA ASP A 140 6.17 5.14 -0.25
C ASP A 140 6.77 3.98 -1.08
N LEU A 141 7.89 4.23 -1.76
CA LEU A 141 8.60 3.27 -2.61
C LEU A 141 9.97 2.91 -2.04
N ALA A 142 10.37 1.66 -2.23
CA ALA A 142 11.71 1.20 -1.93
C ALA A 142 12.21 0.20 -2.97
N LEU A 143 13.50 0.27 -3.24
CA LEU A 143 14.25 -0.62 -4.10
C LEU A 143 15.20 -1.45 -3.26
N VAL A 144 15.03 -2.77 -3.33
CA VAL A 144 15.76 -3.74 -2.51
C VAL A 144 16.50 -4.72 -3.41
N LYS A 145 17.66 -5.19 -2.96
CA LYS A 145 18.50 -6.16 -3.66
C LYS A 145 18.81 -7.36 -2.80
N ILE A 146 18.62 -8.54 -3.38
CA ILE A 146 19.13 -9.81 -2.86
C ILE A 146 20.18 -10.40 -3.82
N GLN A 147 20.99 -11.30 -3.29
CA GLN A 147 21.92 -12.08 -4.11
C GLN A 147 21.45 -13.54 -4.14
N ALA A 148 21.02 -14.00 -5.30
CA ALA A 148 20.66 -15.40 -5.55
C ALA A 148 21.73 -16.06 -6.42
N ALA A 149 21.90 -17.37 -6.24
CA ALA A 149 22.89 -18.15 -7.03
C ALA A 149 22.45 -18.37 -8.47
N GLN A 150 21.14 -18.26 -8.74
CA GLN A 150 20.55 -18.46 -10.08
C GLN A 150 19.59 -17.32 -10.41
N PRO A 151 19.33 -17.07 -11.70
CA PRO A 151 18.33 -16.10 -12.12
C PRO A 151 16.96 -16.38 -11.51
N LEU A 152 16.32 -15.36 -11.01
CA LEU A 152 15.02 -15.43 -10.35
C LEU A 152 13.87 -15.12 -11.34
N PRO A 153 12.67 -15.70 -11.12
CA PRO A 153 11.48 -15.25 -11.82
C PRO A 153 11.22 -13.79 -11.50
N TYR A 154 10.74 -13.03 -12.48
CA TYR A 154 10.46 -11.60 -12.33
C TYR A 154 9.19 -11.20 -13.08
N LEU A 155 8.58 -10.08 -12.67
CA LEU A 155 7.37 -9.54 -13.27
C LEU A 155 7.68 -8.42 -14.26
N LYS A 156 6.89 -8.38 -15.35
CA LYS A 156 6.91 -7.26 -16.29
C LYS A 156 6.10 -6.10 -15.73
N LEU A 157 6.64 -4.89 -15.88
CA LEU A 157 5.94 -3.66 -15.50
C LEU A 157 5.03 -3.23 -16.64
N GLY A 158 3.75 -3.03 -16.32
CA GLY A 158 2.72 -2.52 -17.21
C GLY A 158 2.74 -0.99 -17.32
N ASP A 159 1.60 -0.40 -17.66
CA ASP A 159 1.41 1.04 -17.76
C ASP A 159 0.20 1.45 -16.91
N SER A 160 0.44 2.34 -15.93
CA SER A 160 -0.63 2.83 -15.04
C SER A 160 -1.37 4.06 -15.56
N ASP A 161 -0.84 4.76 -16.58
CA ASP A 161 -1.47 5.99 -17.09
C ASP A 161 -2.67 5.67 -18.02
N GLY A 162 -2.65 4.48 -18.64
CA GLY A 162 -3.73 4.00 -19.50
C GLY A 162 -4.88 3.30 -18.78
N LEU A 163 -4.88 3.24 -17.45
CA LEU A 163 -5.89 2.52 -16.68
C LEU A 163 -7.28 3.15 -16.79
N GLN A 164 -8.32 2.30 -16.76
CA GLN A 164 -9.70 2.71 -16.77
C GLN A 164 -10.46 2.07 -15.60
N VAL A 165 -11.40 2.82 -15.02
CA VAL A 165 -12.31 2.30 -13.99
C VAL A 165 -13.11 1.13 -14.58
N GLY A 166 -13.23 0.05 -13.81
CA GLY A 166 -13.86 -1.20 -14.23
C GLY A 166 -12.90 -2.25 -14.78
N GLN A 167 -11.63 -1.92 -15.06
CA GLN A 167 -10.63 -2.92 -15.45
C GLN A 167 -10.36 -3.91 -14.32
N LYS A 168 -10.29 -5.20 -14.67
CA LYS A 168 -9.95 -6.28 -13.74
C LYS A 168 -8.53 -6.11 -13.21
N VAL A 169 -8.37 -6.35 -11.91
CA VAL A 169 -7.08 -6.37 -11.24
C VAL A 169 -6.94 -7.60 -10.33
N LEU A 170 -5.70 -8.01 -10.13
CA LEU A 170 -5.32 -9.10 -9.24
C LEU A 170 -4.23 -8.60 -8.30
N ALA A 171 -4.47 -8.67 -7.00
CA ALA A 171 -3.48 -8.33 -5.99
C ALA A 171 -2.86 -9.59 -5.41
N ILE A 172 -1.53 -9.64 -5.36
CA ILE A 172 -0.80 -10.76 -4.77
C ILE A 172 0.04 -10.23 -3.61
N GLY A 173 0.06 -11.01 -2.51
CA GLY A 173 0.91 -10.79 -1.37
C GLY A 173 1.49 -12.10 -0.85
N ASN A 174 2.55 -12.01 -0.07
CA ASN A 174 3.18 -13.17 0.58
C ASN A 174 3.53 -12.86 2.04
N PRO A 175 2.51 -12.56 2.89
CA PRO A 175 2.72 -12.01 4.23
C PRO A 175 3.50 -12.92 5.18
N PHE A 176 3.49 -14.23 4.93
CA PHE A 176 4.11 -15.22 5.84
C PHE A 176 5.17 -16.09 5.16
N GLY A 177 5.52 -15.81 3.91
CA GLY A 177 6.42 -16.68 3.14
C GLY A 177 5.84 -18.07 2.80
N LEU A 178 4.52 -18.27 2.99
CA LEU A 178 3.86 -19.59 2.92
C LEU A 178 3.27 -19.93 1.54
N GLY A 179 3.51 -19.09 0.51
CA GLY A 179 3.07 -19.43 -0.85
C GLY A 179 2.20 -18.39 -1.53
N GLY A 180 2.01 -17.23 -0.92
CA GLY A 180 1.27 -16.12 -1.52
C GLY A 180 -0.25 -16.21 -1.38
N THR A 181 -0.90 -15.06 -1.38
CA THR A 181 -2.35 -14.89 -1.36
C THR A 181 -2.77 -14.09 -2.58
N LEU A 182 -3.76 -14.57 -3.30
CA LEU A 182 -4.38 -13.88 -4.43
C LEU A 182 -5.72 -13.29 -4.02
N THR A 183 -5.95 -12.02 -4.35
CA THR A 183 -7.28 -11.41 -4.33
C THR A 183 -7.57 -10.75 -5.67
N THR A 184 -8.84 -10.73 -6.09
CA THR A 184 -9.28 -10.16 -7.36
C THR A 184 -10.28 -9.04 -7.13
N GLY A 185 -10.32 -8.12 -8.05
CA GLY A 185 -11.25 -7.00 -8.05
C GLY A 185 -11.15 -6.20 -9.34
N ILE A 186 -11.55 -4.94 -9.26
CA ILE A 186 -11.48 -4.00 -10.37
C ILE A 186 -10.78 -2.71 -9.94
N VAL A 187 -10.37 -1.90 -10.89
CA VAL A 187 -10.04 -0.49 -10.67
C VAL A 187 -11.34 0.22 -10.31
N SER A 188 -11.51 0.63 -9.05
CA SER A 188 -12.73 1.31 -8.57
C SER A 188 -12.69 2.81 -8.79
N SER A 189 -11.50 3.42 -8.75
CA SER A 189 -11.27 4.85 -9.01
C SER A 189 -9.79 5.12 -9.27
N LEU A 190 -9.50 6.25 -9.91
CA LEU A 190 -8.15 6.74 -10.16
C LEU A 190 -7.97 8.15 -9.56
N GLY A 191 -6.72 8.56 -9.35
CA GLY A 191 -6.41 9.91 -8.87
C GLY A 191 -6.80 10.16 -7.40
N ARG A 192 -6.92 9.12 -6.56
CA ARG A 192 -7.26 9.29 -5.15
C ARG A 192 -6.10 9.83 -4.34
N THR A 193 -6.41 10.74 -3.44
CA THR A 193 -5.45 11.24 -2.46
C THR A 193 -5.76 10.66 -1.08
N LEU A 194 -4.74 10.13 -0.43
CA LEU A 194 -4.82 9.56 0.91
C LEU A 194 -3.96 10.39 1.87
N GLN A 195 -4.47 10.60 3.07
CA GLN A 195 -3.75 11.23 4.17
C GLN A 195 -3.67 10.23 5.34
N PRO A 196 -2.64 9.37 5.38
CA PRO A 196 -2.38 8.54 6.55
C PRO A 196 -2.16 9.40 7.80
N GLU A 197 -2.48 8.87 8.98
CA GLU A 197 -2.37 9.59 10.28
C GLU A 197 -0.97 10.15 10.58
N GLU A 198 0.07 9.63 9.94
CA GLU A 198 1.46 10.09 10.09
C GLU A 198 1.83 11.32 9.24
N GLY A 199 0.86 12.04 8.68
CA GLY A 199 1.09 13.31 7.97
C GLY A 199 1.66 13.18 6.55
N ARG A 200 1.86 11.96 6.04
CA ARG A 200 2.21 11.73 4.62
C ARG A 200 0.97 11.79 3.75
N ARG A 201 1.02 12.54 2.68
CA ARG A 201 -0.01 12.58 1.66
C ARG A 201 0.42 11.72 0.48
N LEU A 202 -0.34 10.65 0.19
CA LEU A 202 -0.16 9.82 -1.00
C LEU A 202 -1.20 10.23 -2.03
N GLU A 203 -0.74 10.81 -3.13
CA GLU A 203 -1.60 11.34 -4.18
C GLU A 203 -1.71 10.34 -5.34
N ASP A 204 -2.73 10.56 -6.18
CA ASP A 204 -2.91 9.87 -7.46
C ASP A 204 -2.93 8.33 -7.36
N MET A 205 -3.51 7.83 -6.27
CA MET A 205 -3.58 6.40 -5.97
C MET A 205 -4.64 5.71 -6.83
N ILE A 206 -4.38 4.46 -7.17
CA ILE A 206 -5.35 3.53 -7.75
C ILE A 206 -6.19 2.97 -6.60
N GLN A 207 -7.52 3.17 -6.65
CA GLN A 207 -8.45 2.53 -5.73
C GLN A 207 -8.97 1.23 -6.34
N THR A 208 -9.06 0.17 -5.54
CA THR A 208 -9.59 -1.15 -5.94
C THR A 208 -10.45 -1.75 -4.84
N ASP A 209 -11.38 -2.61 -5.21
CA ASP A 209 -12.15 -3.46 -4.30
C ASP A 209 -11.49 -4.83 -4.06
N ALA A 210 -10.40 -5.14 -4.78
CA ALA A 210 -9.54 -6.27 -4.43
C ALA A 210 -9.08 -6.13 -2.97
N ALA A 211 -9.15 -7.22 -2.21
CA ALA A 211 -8.82 -7.20 -0.78
C ALA A 211 -7.33 -6.92 -0.56
N ILE A 212 -7.01 -5.70 -0.14
CA ILE A 212 -5.67 -5.30 0.31
C ILE A 212 -5.67 -5.27 1.85
N ASN A 213 -4.82 -6.08 2.46
CA ASN A 213 -4.70 -6.25 3.90
C ASN A 213 -3.23 -6.13 4.33
N PRO A 214 -2.94 -5.94 5.64
CA PRO A 214 -1.59 -6.05 6.16
C PRO A 214 -0.91 -7.34 5.69
N GLY A 215 0.27 -7.21 5.07
CA GLY A 215 1.01 -8.31 4.45
C GLY A 215 0.93 -8.35 2.93
N ASN A 216 -0.11 -7.80 2.27
CA ASN A 216 -0.09 -7.58 0.82
C ASN A 216 0.67 -6.30 0.43
N SER A 217 0.88 -5.38 1.38
CA SER A 217 1.63 -4.13 1.16
C SER A 217 2.99 -4.41 0.57
N GLY A 218 3.34 -3.70 -0.49
CA GLY A 218 4.55 -3.86 -1.27
C GLY A 218 4.47 -4.94 -2.36
N GLY A 219 3.44 -5.78 -2.34
CA GLY A 219 3.17 -6.77 -3.39
C GLY A 219 2.61 -6.14 -4.67
N PRO A 220 2.59 -6.87 -5.80
CA PRO A 220 2.12 -6.37 -7.08
C PRO A 220 0.59 -6.30 -7.15
N LEU A 221 0.08 -5.24 -7.79
CA LEU A 221 -1.24 -5.19 -8.40
C LEU A 221 -1.07 -5.44 -9.89
N LEU A 222 -1.73 -6.48 -10.41
CA LEU A 222 -1.57 -6.96 -11.78
C LEU A 222 -2.83 -6.67 -12.59
N ASP A 223 -2.68 -6.46 -13.90
CA ASP A 223 -3.77 -6.45 -14.85
C ASP A 223 -4.17 -7.87 -15.29
N SER A 224 -5.15 -7.98 -16.18
CA SER A 224 -5.63 -9.24 -16.75
C SER A 224 -4.62 -9.95 -17.67
N HIS A 225 -3.48 -9.34 -17.96
CA HIS A 225 -2.37 -9.90 -18.74
C HIS A 225 -1.17 -10.30 -17.87
N GLY A 226 -1.26 -10.07 -16.54
CA GLY A 226 -0.19 -10.36 -15.59
C GLY A 226 0.93 -9.30 -15.56
N ALA A 227 0.71 -8.12 -16.16
CA ALA A 227 1.63 -7.01 -16.04
C ALA A 227 1.35 -6.21 -14.75
N VAL A 228 2.40 -5.75 -14.07
CA VAL A 228 2.27 -4.96 -12.84
C VAL A 228 1.83 -3.55 -13.20
N ILE A 229 0.67 -3.13 -12.72
CA ILE A 229 0.08 -1.80 -12.90
C ILE A 229 0.14 -0.94 -11.64
N GLY A 230 0.41 -1.57 -10.49
CA GLY A 230 0.53 -0.87 -9.22
C GLY A 230 1.25 -1.67 -8.15
N ILE A 231 1.51 -1.02 -7.01
CA ILE A 231 2.09 -1.61 -5.81
C ILE A 231 1.05 -1.51 -4.70
N ASN A 232 0.59 -2.64 -4.18
CA ASN A 232 -0.42 -2.69 -3.12
C ASN A 232 0.05 -1.92 -1.89
N THR A 233 -0.82 -1.09 -1.33
CA THR A 233 -0.51 -0.31 -0.13
C THR A 233 -1.69 -0.40 0.82
N ALA A 234 -1.55 -1.12 1.93
CA ALA A 234 -2.58 -1.20 2.97
C ALA A 234 -2.54 0.08 3.80
N ILE A 235 -3.64 0.83 3.86
CA ILE A 235 -3.60 2.19 4.40
C ILE A 235 -4.61 2.44 5.51
N TYR A 236 -5.81 1.90 5.53
CA TYR A 236 -6.82 2.32 6.49
C TYR A 236 -7.59 1.17 7.13
N GLY A 237 -7.71 1.24 8.48
CA GLY A 237 -8.64 0.46 9.29
C GLY A 237 -8.10 -0.90 9.75
N GLN A 238 -8.83 -1.52 10.66
CA GLN A 238 -8.50 -2.84 11.23
C GLN A 238 -8.84 -4.01 10.27
N GLY A 239 -9.13 -3.74 8.99
CA GLY A 239 -9.43 -4.75 7.99
C GLY A 239 -9.94 -4.14 6.69
N ASN A 240 -9.95 -4.95 5.62
CA ASN A 240 -10.47 -4.54 4.32
C ASN A 240 -12.00 -4.43 4.35
N ILE A 241 -12.51 -3.23 4.07
CA ILE A 241 -13.95 -2.92 3.94
C ILE A 241 -14.38 -2.81 2.47
N GLY A 242 -13.64 -3.42 1.53
CA GLY A 242 -13.88 -3.30 0.09
C GLY A 242 -13.22 -2.05 -0.54
N ILE A 243 -12.30 -1.41 0.16
CA ILE A 243 -11.55 -0.25 -0.32
C ILE A 243 -10.06 -0.51 -0.10
N GLY A 244 -9.37 -0.85 -1.17
CA GLY A 244 -7.93 -1.02 -1.22
C GLY A 244 -7.28 0.07 -2.08
N PHE A 245 -5.99 0.28 -1.89
CA PHE A 245 -5.23 1.26 -2.66
C PHE A 245 -3.91 0.68 -3.14
N ALA A 246 -3.47 1.15 -4.30
CA ALA A 246 -2.17 0.84 -4.85
C ALA A 246 -1.48 2.08 -5.43
N LEU A 247 -0.17 2.12 -5.31
CA LEU A 247 0.67 3.13 -5.96
C LEU A 247 0.77 2.83 -7.45
N PRO A 248 0.59 3.81 -8.36
CA PRO A 248 0.77 3.61 -9.80
C PRO A 248 2.19 3.15 -10.14
N ILE A 249 2.31 2.15 -11.02
CA ILE A 249 3.61 1.55 -11.36
C ILE A 249 4.54 2.51 -12.10
N ASN A 250 4.01 3.50 -12.83
CA ASN A 250 4.83 4.46 -13.55
C ASN A 250 5.71 5.33 -12.62
N ARG A 251 5.31 5.52 -11.35
CA ARG A 251 6.18 6.14 -10.33
C ARG A 251 7.38 5.27 -10.01
N ALA A 252 7.18 3.97 -9.86
CA ALA A 252 8.28 3.04 -9.62
C ALA A 252 9.20 2.91 -10.83
N LYS A 253 8.68 2.99 -12.06
CA LYS A 253 9.51 3.03 -13.28
C LYS A 253 10.44 4.25 -13.28
N ALA A 254 9.94 5.43 -12.93
CA ALA A 254 10.77 6.64 -12.86
C ALA A 254 11.94 6.45 -11.86
N MET A 255 11.66 5.84 -10.70
CA MET A 255 12.69 5.49 -9.70
C MET A 255 13.71 4.47 -10.24
N LEU A 256 13.24 3.44 -10.98
CA LEU A 256 14.10 2.43 -11.58
C LEU A 256 15.01 3.02 -12.66
N ASP A 257 14.47 3.88 -13.53
CA ASP A 257 15.23 4.55 -14.59
C ASP A 257 16.35 5.41 -13.99
N GLU A 258 16.03 6.14 -12.93
CA GLU A 258 17.03 6.95 -12.24
C GLU A 258 18.12 6.10 -11.58
N PHE A 259 17.71 5.01 -10.91
CA PHE A 259 18.67 4.07 -10.33
C PHE A 259 19.58 3.44 -11.40
N GLN A 260 19.04 3.09 -12.56
CA GLN A 260 19.86 2.58 -13.67
C GLN A 260 20.85 3.61 -14.20
N ALA A 261 20.42 4.87 -14.33
CA ALA A 261 21.23 5.94 -14.87
C ALA A 261 22.35 6.41 -13.90
N LYS A 262 22.04 6.45 -12.60
CA LYS A 262 22.91 7.08 -11.59
C LYS A 262 23.47 6.13 -10.53
N GLY A 263 23.01 4.87 -10.50
CA GLY A 263 23.33 3.90 -9.43
C GLY A 263 22.71 4.23 -8.07
N ARG A 264 21.89 5.27 -8.00
CA ARG A 264 21.19 5.73 -6.80
C ARG A 264 19.87 6.38 -7.17
N VAL A 265 18.95 6.46 -6.22
CA VAL A 265 17.71 7.23 -6.33
C VAL A 265 17.97 8.61 -5.74
N THR A 266 17.70 9.67 -6.50
CA THR A 266 17.85 11.04 -6.06
C THR A 266 16.47 11.71 -5.96
N ARG A 267 16.36 12.76 -5.18
CA ARG A 267 15.13 13.54 -5.05
C ARG A 267 15.34 14.94 -5.53
N PRO A 268 14.35 15.53 -6.22
CA PRO A 268 14.43 16.93 -6.54
C PRO A 268 14.45 17.75 -5.24
N PHE A 269 15.35 18.70 -5.18
CA PHE A 269 15.57 19.55 -4.02
C PHE A 269 15.49 21.01 -4.41
N LEU A 270 14.71 21.77 -3.65
CA LEU A 270 14.60 23.21 -3.84
C LEU A 270 15.32 23.98 -2.72
N GLY A 271 15.26 23.47 -1.49
CA GLY A 271 15.93 24.07 -0.32
C GLY A 271 15.15 25.23 0.31
N ILE A 272 13.82 25.09 0.46
CA ILE A 272 12.97 26.04 1.17
C ILE A 272 12.05 25.36 2.17
N GLN A 273 11.67 26.11 3.21
CA GLN A 273 10.54 25.78 4.07
C GLN A 273 9.46 26.83 3.82
N THR A 274 8.22 26.39 3.71
CA THR A 274 7.08 27.25 3.40
C THR A 274 5.93 27.03 4.35
N MET A 275 5.08 28.06 4.47
CA MET A 275 3.79 28.00 5.17
C MET A 275 2.72 28.56 4.22
N TYR A 276 1.61 27.83 4.08
CA TYR A 276 0.45 28.34 3.34
C TYR A 276 -0.28 29.39 4.16
N VAL A 277 -0.52 30.55 3.54
CA VAL A 277 -1.28 31.66 4.11
C VAL A 277 -2.33 32.14 3.12
N ALA A 278 -3.56 32.41 3.56
CA ALA A 278 -4.63 32.92 2.71
C ALA A 278 -5.69 33.66 3.56
N GLY A 279 -6.63 34.35 2.90
CA GLY A 279 -7.74 35.06 3.53
C GLY A 279 -7.27 36.09 4.54
N ASP A 280 -7.95 36.16 5.68
CA ASP A 280 -7.69 37.15 6.76
C ASP A 280 -6.23 37.14 7.23
N VAL A 281 -5.59 35.96 7.26
CA VAL A 281 -4.16 35.86 7.66
C VAL A 281 -3.26 36.54 6.62
N ALA A 282 -3.54 36.32 5.35
CA ALA A 282 -2.76 36.98 4.27
C ALA A 282 -3.00 38.50 4.29
N GLU A 283 -4.24 38.95 4.43
CA GLU A 283 -4.61 40.37 4.51
C GLU A 283 -3.92 41.09 5.70
N ASN A 284 -3.95 40.48 6.89
CA ASN A 284 -3.27 40.99 8.07
C ASN A 284 -1.74 41.10 7.90
N LEU A 285 -1.17 40.31 6.98
CA LEU A 285 0.25 40.36 6.63
C LEU A 285 0.54 41.27 5.42
N GLU A 286 -0.44 42.01 4.92
CA GLU A 286 -0.37 42.85 3.70
C GLU A 286 0.00 42.04 2.44
N LEU A 287 -0.46 40.79 2.36
CA LEU A 287 -0.27 39.88 1.24
C LEU A 287 -1.59 39.75 0.44
N PRO A 288 -1.54 39.28 -0.82
CA PRO A 288 -2.75 39.00 -1.59
C PRO A 288 -3.70 38.05 -0.87
N PRO A 289 -5.01 38.33 -0.82
CA PRO A 289 -5.98 37.50 -0.08
C PRO A 289 -6.15 36.09 -0.68
N GLU A 290 -5.85 35.91 -1.96
CA GLU A 290 -5.79 34.60 -2.62
C GLU A 290 -4.74 33.71 -1.97
N GLY A 291 -3.74 34.31 -1.33
CA GLY A 291 -2.72 33.60 -0.57
C GLY A 291 -1.63 32.97 -1.40
N GLY A 292 -0.93 32.03 -0.77
CA GLY A 292 0.19 31.29 -1.37
C GLY A 292 1.07 30.64 -0.31
N LEU A 293 2.19 30.08 -0.75
CA LEU A 293 3.23 29.54 0.12
C LEU A 293 4.24 30.65 0.48
N LEU A 294 4.14 31.14 1.71
CA LEU A 294 5.09 32.13 2.24
C LEU A 294 6.37 31.42 2.67
N ILE A 295 7.51 31.81 2.09
CA ILE A 295 8.82 31.24 2.40
C ILE A 295 9.20 31.61 3.83
N GLN A 296 9.41 30.59 4.67
CA GLN A 296 9.82 30.70 6.07
C GLN A 296 11.32 30.51 6.27
N HIS A 297 11.97 29.79 5.34
CA HIS A 297 13.41 29.57 5.34
C HIS A 297 13.91 29.27 3.94
N VAL A 298 15.11 29.75 3.61
CA VAL A 298 15.86 29.37 2.42
C VAL A 298 17.19 28.80 2.90
N GLU A 299 17.49 27.58 2.51
CA GLU A 299 18.73 26.90 2.88
C GLU A 299 19.91 27.55 2.12
N THR A 300 21.01 27.80 2.82
CA THR A 300 22.25 28.28 2.22
C THR A 300 22.77 27.27 1.18
N ASP A 301 23.33 27.73 0.09
CA ASP A 301 23.88 26.92 -1.01
C ASP A 301 22.83 25.98 -1.67
N SER A 302 21.54 26.32 -1.52
CA SER A 302 20.44 25.60 -2.16
C SER A 302 20.09 26.19 -3.53
N PRO A 303 19.43 25.40 -4.40
CA PRO A 303 18.88 25.90 -5.67
C PRO A 303 17.98 27.14 -5.52
N ALA A 304 17.21 27.20 -4.44
CA ALA A 304 16.38 28.36 -4.12
C ALA A 304 17.23 29.60 -3.83
N ASN A 305 18.33 29.45 -3.08
CA ASN A 305 19.25 30.54 -2.77
C ASN A 305 19.98 31.03 -4.05
N GLU A 306 20.47 30.10 -4.88
CA GLU A 306 21.12 30.44 -6.16
C GLU A 306 20.15 31.16 -7.11
N ALA A 307 18.87 30.79 -7.12
CA ALA A 307 17.83 31.43 -7.91
C ALA A 307 17.36 32.80 -7.33
N GLY A 308 17.90 33.20 -6.17
CA GLY A 308 17.59 34.47 -5.52
C GLY A 308 16.20 34.51 -4.86
N LEU A 309 15.67 33.39 -4.45
CA LEU A 309 14.49 33.33 -3.56
C LEU A 309 14.86 33.90 -2.18
N ARG A 310 13.90 34.55 -1.53
CA ARG A 310 14.15 35.27 -0.29
C ARG A 310 13.33 34.70 0.85
N GLY A 311 14.01 34.40 1.95
CA GLY A 311 13.40 34.08 3.23
C GLY A 311 12.89 35.34 3.96
N PRO A 312 12.30 35.19 5.15
CA PRO A 312 11.76 36.26 5.95
C PRO A 312 12.84 37.25 6.39
N THR A 313 12.47 38.51 6.49
CA THR A 313 13.35 39.58 7.02
C THR A 313 12.95 40.03 8.42
N ARG A 314 11.73 39.67 8.86
CA ARG A 314 11.17 39.97 10.19
C ARG A 314 10.17 38.91 10.59
N VAL A 315 9.77 38.88 11.86
CA VAL A 315 8.76 37.95 12.39
C VAL A 315 7.53 38.75 12.81
N ALA A 316 6.36 38.28 12.43
CA ALA A 316 5.06 38.74 12.92
C ALA A 316 4.48 37.72 13.89
N ILE A 317 3.69 38.19 14.88
CA ILE A 317 2.95 37.32 15.77
C ILE A 317 1.46 37.40 15.37
N VAL A 318 0.91 36.24 14.98
CA VAL A 318 -0.51 36.11 14.62
C VAL A 318 -1.13 35.06 15.55
N GLY A 319 -1.90 35.52 16.54
CA GLY A 319 -2.39 34.66 17.60
C GLY A 319 -1.24 34.10 18.45
N ILE A 320 -1.10 32.78 18.45
CA ILE A 320 0.00 32.04 19.13
C ILE A 320 1.17 31.68 18.20
N TYR A 321 1.07 32.00 16.91
CA TYR A 321 2.06 31.62 15.91
C TYR A 321 3.04 32.76 15.61
N GLN A 322 4.31 32.40 15.49
CA GLN A 322 5.35 33.27 14.93
C GLN A 322 5.52 32.97 13.44
N ILE A 323 5.26 33.96 12.61
CA ILE A 323 5.31 33.83 11.15
C ILE A 323 6.42 34.74 10.62
N GLY A 324 7.35 34.16 9.88
CA GLY A 324 8.36 34.90 9.15
C GLY A 324 7.73 35.67 7.99
N ILE A 325 7.94 36.98 7.91
CA ILE A 325 7.37 37.86 6.88
C ILE A 325 8.44 38.70 6.20
N GLY A 326 8.10 39.27 5.02
CA GLY A 326 9.02 40.06 4.22
C GLY A 326 9.86 39.25 3.24
N GLY A 327 9.67 37.93 3.21
CA GLY A 327 10.17 37.03 2.16
C GLY A 327 9.20 36.92 0.97
N ASP A 328 9.48 35.97 0.07
CA ASP A 328 8.67 35.70 -1.10
C ASP A 328 7.41 34.91 -0.74
N LEU A 329 6.29 35.25 -1.38
CA LEU A 329 5.08 34.44 -1.38
C LEU A 329 4.96 33.74 -2.75
N ILE A 330 5.00 32.42 -2.79
CA ILE A 330 4.81 31.65 -4.01
C ILE A 330 3.31 31.52 -4.26
N VAL A 331 2.83 32.09 -5.37
CA VAL A 331 1.42 32.11 -5.74
C VAL A 331 1.06 31.11 -6.82
N ALA A 332 2.05 30.63 -7.60
CA ALA A 332 1.88 29.54 -8.56
C ALA A 332 3.20 28.76 -8.75
N VAL A 333 3.08 27.48 -9.10
CA VAL A 333 4.19 26.56 -9.41
C VAL A 333 3.91 25.92 -10.76
N ASP A 334 4.84 26.05 -11.72
CA ASP A 334 4.66 25.64 -13.13
C ASP A 334 3.32 26.07 -13.73
N GLY A 335 2.91 27.29 -13.41
CA GLY A 335 1.64 27.88 -13.87
C GLY A 335 0.40 27.40 -13.11
N GLN A 336 0.49 26.45 -12.20
CA GLN A 336 -0.62 26.01 -11.37
C GLN A 336 -0.73 26.87 -10.10
N PRO A 337 -1.90 27.44 -9.79
CA PRO A 337 -2.09 28.22 -8.57
C PRO A 337 -1.80 27.39 -7.31
N VAL A 338 -1.27 28.05 -6.31
CA VAL A 338 -1.04 27.44 -4.99
C VAL A 338 -2.33 27.54 -4.16
N ASP A 339 -2.81 26.41 -3.66
CA ASP A 339 -4.05 26.26 -2.90
C ASP A 339 -3.87 25.64 -1.50
N SER A 340 -2.67 25.14 -1.21
CA SER A 340 -2.40 24.42 0.05
C SER A 340 -0.89 24.31 0.29
N ASN A 341 -0.51 23.86 1.50
CA ASN A 341 0.89 23.55 1.83
C ASN A 341 1.52 22.53 0.88
N ASP A 342 0.72 21.65 0.28
CA ASP A 342 1.21 20.54 -0.55
C ASP A 342 1.37 20.91 -2.02
N SER A 343 0.93 22.12 -2.44
CA SER A 343 0.93 22.52 -3.85
C SER A 343 2.33 22.43 -4.50
N LEU A 344 3.35 22.90 -3.79
CA LEU A 344 4.74 22.77 -4.27
C LEU A 344 5.17 21.31 -4.35
N GLN A 345 4.79 20.51 -3.37
CA GLN A 345 5.15 19.11 -3.31
C GLN A 345 4.50 18.28 -4.43
N ARG A 346 3.23 18.57 -4.78
CA ARG A 346 2.55 17.93 -5.92
C ARG A 346 3.37 18.09 -7.21
N VAL A 347 3.85 19.29 -7.48
CA VAL A 347 4.67 19.54 -8.67
C VAL A 347 6.03 18.87 -8.57
N LEU A 348 6.71 18.95 -7.41
CA LEU A 348 8.02 18.32 -7.21
C LEU A 348 7.99 16.80 -7.35
N ASN A 349 6.85 16.14 -7.04
CA ASN A 349 6.70 14.70 -7.20
C ASN A 349 6.79 14.23 -8.68
N HIS A 350 6.53 15.13 -9.63
CA HIS A 350 6.64 14.86 -11.07
C HIS A 350 7.95 15.40 -11.69
N LYS A 351 8.86 15.95 -10.88
CA LYS A 351 10.16 16.50 -11.31
C LYS A 351 11.32 15.60 -10.89
N ARG A 352 12.43 15.77 -11.58
CA ARG A 352 13.72 15.13 -11.28
C ARG A 352 14.76 16.20 -10.87
N ALA A 353 15.79 15.77 -10.18
CA ALA A 353 16.96 16.62 -9.98
C ALA A 353 17.56 17.03 -11.35
N GLY A 354 17.81 18.32 -11.52
CA GLY A 354 18.23 18.94 -12.77
C GLY A 354 17.11 19.56 -13.60
N ASP A 355 15.83 19.24 -13.31
CA ASP A 355 14.70 19.85 -14.01
C ASP A 355 14.53 21.33 -13.63
N LEU A 356 13.93 22.10 -14.55
CA LEU A 356 13.53 23.46 -14.28
C LEU A 356 12.15 23.51 -13.62
N LEU A 357 12.06 24.30 -12.56
CA LEU A 357 10.84 24.65 -11.86
C LEU A 357 10.56 26.13 -12.04
N GLU A 358 9.40 26.50 -12.56
CA GLU A 358 8.98 27.88 -12.68
C GLU A 358 8.09 28.27 -11.50
N LEU A 359 8.54 29.19 -10.66
CA LEU A 359 7.80 29.74 -9.55
C LEU A 359 7.26 31.12 -9.92
N THR A 360 5.97 31.34 -9.74
CA THR A 360 5.40 32.69 -9.75
C THR A 360 5.38 33.18 -8.32
N ILE A 361 6.17 34.20 -8.01
CA ILE A 361 6.30 34.75 -6.66
C ILE A 361 5.72 36.18 -6.59
N TYR A 362 5.18 36.53 -5.44
CA TYR A 362 4.81 37.89 -5.07
C TYR A 362 5.91 38.45 -4.16
N ARG A 363 6.57 39.52 -4.61
CA ARG A 363 7.68 40.22 -3.94
C ARG A 363 7.54 41.71 -4.15
N ASN A 364 7.69 42.53 -3.12
CA ASN A 364 7.59 43.98 -3.20
C ASN A 364 6.33 44.47 -3.92
N ARG A 365 5.16 43.86 -3.60
CA ARG A 365 3.86 44.19 -4.20
C ARG A 365 3.79 43.97 -5.72
N ARG A 366 4.64 43.09 -6.27
CA ARG A 366 4.65 42.73 -7.69
C ARG A 366 4.81 41.22 -7.86
N THR A 367 4.12 40.71 -8.84
CA THR A 367 4.27 39.31 -9.27
C THR A 367 5.42 39.22 -10.27
N GLN A 368 6.26 38.20 -10.09
CA GLN A 368 7.38 37.92 -11.01
C GLN A 368 7.62 36.41 -11.10
N LYS A 369 8.22 35.97 -12.21
CA LYS A 369 8.59 34.59 -12.42
C LYS A 369 10.04 34.36 -12.06
N VAL A 370 10.30 33.28 -11.33
CA VAL A 370 11.66 32.81 -10.99
C VAL A 370 11.79 31.37 -11.48
N ARG A 371 12.84 31.09 -12.25
CA ARG A 371 13.15 29.73 -12.69
C ARG A 371 14.26 29.17 -11.85
N VAL A 372 14.01 27.99 -11.29
CA VAL A 372 14.97 27.32 -10.42
C VAL A 372 15.32 25.98 -11.05
N LYS A 373 16.62 25.72 -11.23
CA LYS A 373 17.11 24.39 -11.59
C LYS A 373 17.18 23.55 -10.31
N LEU A 374 16.35 22.52 -10.20
CA LEU A 374 16.28 21.68 -9.01
C LEU A 374 17.60 20.93 -8.76
N GLY A 375 18.06 20.95 -7.54
CA GLY A 375 19.20 20.16 -7.07
C GLY A 375 18.83 18.73 -6.68
N GLU A 376 19.81 18.01 -6.16
CA GLU A 376 19.61 16.73 -5.48
C GLU A 376 19.46 16.96 -3.98
N ALA A 377 18.45 16.35 -3.36
CA ALA A 377 18.30 16.41 -1.90
C ALA A 377 19.51 15.79 -1.20
N PRO A 378 20.01 16.42 -0.12
CA PRO A 378 21.04 15.81 0.71
C PRO A 378 20.59 14.40 1.14
N GLN A 379 21.53 13.45 1.14
CA GLN A 379 21.25 12.13 1.68
C GLN A 379 21.07 12.28 3.20
N ALA A 380 19.92 11.83 3.72
CA ALA A 380 19.78 11.69 5.16
C ALA A 380 20.78 10.61 5.63
N LEU A 381 21.71 11.02 6.47
CA LEU A 381 22.71 10.15 7.13
C LEU A 381 22.03 9.12 8.03
#